data_dfbeb482ba564553337186bd8b6e379d
#
_entry.id   dfbeb482ba564553337186bd8b6e379d
#
_cell.length_a   1.000
_cell.length_b   1.000
_cell.length_c   1.000
_cell.angle_alpha   90.00
_cell.angle_beta   90.00
_cell.angle_gamma   90.00
#
_symmetry.space_group_name_H-M   'P 1'
#
loop_
_entity.id
_entity.type
_entity.pdbx_description
1 polymer ?
#
loop_
_entity_poly.entity_id
_entity_poly.type
_entity_poly.pdbx_seq_one_letter_code
_entity_poly.pdbx_strand_id
1 'polypeptide(L)'
;MFPLFFIAIGVGFFVPISGSSLLGFIGKASLLIFIFFYLYMYSSKEDSGSDKNIEPWKKDTFEESMPIHGEEKVPWIGFGDAFRLYSQEFLNVVQNAVVASSTGLYLKKGQDALEFEGGVNKHGFVDRRFVIGENNLVTEVAKQKSSIIEENLPIGTVLEGVIGSEIRSFVGIPLILENDVVGVLAVGSENTENFSKEDENFLTLCGRLITQVMVLCHRGLRWEIDQEVYNVHLAMEKMLVNSNEEENTVYHFVQHIRRLFPFNRFTLCVREGDEGCIRYVYGQIDTMDRGMRFPLDDGLNGWLMKRNAPLYIKDMKEGDYIRPRYFKEEDSKHGLRSFLGIPLSHADTVWGCISIESRGVDQYGEKEKEVLMTLATPLLLALKAIQFGNTIKSKEKNGMPFTSETF
;
A
#
# COMPACT_ATOMS: atom_id res chain seq x y z
N MET A 1 31.79 23.92 -10.30
CA MET A 1 31.36 23.47 -11.66
C MET A 1 29.83 23.34 -11.81
N PHE A 2 29.10 23.19 -10.71
CA PHE A 2 27.63 23.05 -10.71
C PHE A 2 26.80 24.32 -11.08
N PRO A 3 27.19 25.57 -10.74
CA PRO A 3 26.35 26.74 -11.04
C PRO A 3 26.27 27.11 -12.53
N LEU A 4 27.31 26.84 -13.27
CA LEU A 4 27.35 27.16 -14.73
C LEU A 4 26.46 26.25 -15.57
N PHE A 5 26.25 24.99 -15.10
CA PHE A 5 25.36 24.05 -15.75
C PHE A 5 23.88 24.43 -15.59
N PHE A 6 23.52 24.99 -14.42
CA PHE A 6 22.18 25.52 -14.16
C PHE A 6 21.85 26.76 -14.98
N ILE A 7 22.82 27.63 -15.23
CA ILE A 7 22.63 28.83 -16.06
C ILE A 7 22.43 28.44 -17.53
N ALA A 8 23.16 27.45 -18.03
CA ALA A 8 23.02 26.98 -19.42
C ALA A 8 21.66 26.31 -19.68
N ILE A 9 21.10 25.59 -18.68
CA ILE A 9 19.77 25.00 -18.76
C ILE A 9 18.69 26.09 -18.63
N GLY A 10 18.85 27.06 -17.73
CA GLY A 10 17.91 28.17 -17.52
C GLY A 10 17.77 29.05 -18.77
N VAL A 11 18.82 29.27 -19.53
CA VAL A 11 18.77 30.05 -20.77
C VAL A 11 18.07 29.30 -21.90
N GLY A 12 18.19 27.96 -21.96
CA GLY A 12 17.44 27.13 -22.91
C GLY A 12 15.91 27.10 -22.67
N PHE A 13 15.48 27.45 -21.47
CA PHE A 13 14.06 27.44 -21.07
C PHE A 13 13.29 28.72 -21.46
N PHE A 14 13.97 29.84 -21.62
CA PHE A 14 13.33 31.13 -21.89
C PHE A 14 13.23 31.50 -23.38
N VAL A 15 13.67 30.63 -24.29
CA VAL A 15 13.44 30.85 -25.71
C VAL A 15 12.03 30.36 -26.04
N PRO A 16 11.09 31.24 -26.42
CA PRO A 16 9.77 30.85 -26.87
C PRO A 16 9.91 30.10 -28.20
N ILE A 17 9.82 28.78 -28.15
CA ILE A 17 9.81 27.93 -29.33
C ILE A 17 8.36 27.91 -29.83
N SER A 18 8.03 28.87 -30.68
CA SER A 18 6.82 28.83 -31.48
C SER A 18 7.07 27.88 -32.65
N GLY A 19 6.28 26.78 -32.66
CA GLY A 19 6.30 25.86 -33.80
C GLY A 19 6.66 24.43 -33.39
N SER A 20 5.95 23.50 -34.00
CA SER A 20 6.10 22.05 -33.92
C SER A 20 7.42 21.55 -34.50
N SER A 21 8.56 21.86 -33.88
CA SER A 21 9.85 21.35 -34.33
C SER A 21 10.29 20.16 -33.45
N LEU A 22 10.92 19.18 -34.09
CA LEU A 22 11.55 18.01 -33.45
C LEU A 22 12.44 18.39 -32.25
N LEU A 23 13.06 19.57 -32.29
CA LEU A 23 13.88 20.16 -31.22
C LEU A 23 13.05 20.54 -29.97
N GLY A 24 11.83 21.04 -30.15
CA GLY A 24 10.93 21.34 -29.03
C GLY A 24 10.46 20.07 -28.33
N PHE A 25 10.24 19.00 -29.09
CA PHE A 25 9.88 17.69 -28.57
C PHE A 25 11.02 17.04 -27.76
N ILE A 26 12.26 17.08 -28.29
CA ILE A 26 13.45 16.57 -27.61
C ILE A 26 13.71 17.34 -26.31
N GLY A 27 13.51 18.67 -26.30
CA GLY A 27 13.64 19.49 -25.09
C GLY A 27 12.62 19.14 -24.00
N LYS A 28 11.37 18.90 -24.37
CA LYS A 28 10.31 18.50 -23.43
C LYS A 28 10.52 17.07 -22.89
N ALA A 29 10.95 16.13 -23.72
CA ALA A 29 11.26 14.76 -23.34
C ALA A 29 12.49 14.68 -22.41
N SER A 30 13.54 15.46 -22.67
CA SER A 30 14.73 15.52 -21.81
C SER A 30 14.42 16.15 -20.44
N LEU A 31 13.47 17.07 -20.36
CA LEU A 31 13.01 17.64 -19.09
C LEU A 31 12.32 16.59 -18.22
N LEU A 32 11.44 15.78 -18.80
CA LEU A 32 10.76 14.69 -18.06
C LEU A 32 11.77 13.66 -17.53
N ILE A 33 12.77 13.30 -18.34
CA ILE A 33 13.85 12.39 -17.94
C ILE A 33 14.70 13.03 -16.82
N PHE A 34 14.96 14.33 -16.88
CA PHE A 34 15.76 15.05 -15.89
C PHE A 34 15.01 15.19 -14.55
N ILE A 35 13.71 15.49 -14.58
CA ILE A 35 12.85 15.51 -13.39
C ILE A 35 12.82 14.12 -12.75
N PHE A 36 12.69 13.06 -13.55
CA PHE A 36 12.73 11.68 -13.09
C PHE A 36 14.05 11.35 -12.37
N PHE A 37 15.18 11.70 -12.98
CA PHE A 37 16.52 11.49 -12.42
C PHE A 37 16.76 12.32 -11.14
N TYR A 38 16.27 13.55 -11.09
CA TYR A 38 16.38 14.43 -9.92
C TYR A 38 15.58 13.89 -8.73
N LEU A 39 14.36 13.45 -8.96
CA LEU A 39 13.52 12.86 -7.90
C LEU A 39 14.08 11.51 -7.42
N TYR A 40 14.62 10.70 -8.32
CA TYR A 40 15.34 9.47 -7.99
C TYR A 40 16.57 9.75 -7.09
N MET A 41 17.36 10.74 -7.44
CA MET A 41 18.55 11.15 -6.67
C MET A 41 18.19 11.82 -5.34
N TYR A 42 17.03 12.47 -5.24
CA TYR A 42 16.54 13.08 -4.00
C TYR A 42 16.04 12.01 -3.03
N SER A 43 15.27 11.05 -3.51
CA SER A 43 14.82 9.89 -2.74
C SER A 43 15.99 9.04 -2.20
N SER A 44 17.06 8.87 -2.97
CA SER A 44 18.22 8.09 -2.53
C SER A 44 19.15 8.81 -1.54
N LYS A 45 18.94 10.11 -1.26
CA LYS A 45 19.77 10.89 -0.33
C LYS A 45 19.27 10.87 1.12
N GLU A 46 18.04 10.50 1.38
CA GLU A 46 17.51 10.42 2.75
C GLU A 46 17.91 9.15 3.51
N ASP A 47 18.45 8.13 2.85
CA ASP A 47 18.82 6.86 3.48
C ASP A 47 20.27 6.78 4.04
N SER A 48 21.04 7.86 4.04
CA SER A 48 22.39 7.86 4.61
C SER A 48 22.50 8.66 5.91
N GLY A 49 21.79 8.24 6.95
CA GLY A 49 21.84 8.93 8.23
C GLY A 49 21.40 8.12 9.43
N SER A 50 22.39 7.60 10.13
CA SER A 50 22.41 7.24 11.55
C SER A 50 22.08 5.82 11.96
N ASP A 51 23.14 5.03 12.04
CA ASP A 51 23.32 4.09 13.15
C ASP A 51 23.31 4.87 14.49
N LYS A 52 22.15 5.00 15.10
CA LYS A 52 22.06 5.44 16.50
C LYS A 52 22.00 4.21 17.39
N ASN A 53 23.02 4.11 18.27
CA ASN A 53 23.10 3.20 19.38
C ASN A 53 21.73 3.02 20.05
N ILE A 54 21.22 1.80 20.00
CA ILE A 54 19.99 1.40 20.67
C ILE A 54 20.32 1.26 22.16
N GLU A 55 19.93 2.23 22.98
CA GLU A 55 19.97 2.08 24.44
C GLU A 55 19.03 0.98 24.92
N PRO A 56 19.39 0.24 25.98
CA PRO A 56 18.52 -0.79 26.54
C PRO A 56 17.27 -0.16 27.17
N TRP A 57 16.14 -0.65 26.78
CA TRP A 57 14.80 -0.16 27.01
C TRP A 57 14.33 -0.17 28.47
N LYS A 58 13.77 0.95 28.95
CA LYS A 58 13.05 1.02 30.23
C LYS A 58 11.55 0.76 30.03
N LYS A 59 11.01 -0.12 30.84
CA LYS A 59 9.64 -0.67 30.82
C LYS A 59 8.52 0.37 30.93
N ASP A 60 8.81 1.56 31.47
CA ASP A 60 7.81 2.55 31.88
C ASP A 60 7.44 3.60 30.80
N THR A 61 8.08 3.57 29.62
CA THR A 61 7.86 4.55 28.55
C THR A 61 7.03 4.03 27.39
N PHE A 62 6.54 2.77 27.48
CA PHE A 62 5.87 2.12 26.36
C PHE A 62 4.40 2.59 26.16
N GLU A 63 3.71 2.91 27.25
CA GLU A 63 2.32 3.36 27.20
C GLU A 63 2.17 4.80 26.69
N GLU A 64 3.18 5.66 26.89
CA GLU A 64 3.11 7.08 26.48
C GLU A 64 3.67 7.37 25.07
N SER A 65 4.43 6.45 24.44
CA SER A 65 5.15 6.74 23.19
C SER A 65 4.56 6.14 21.92
N MET A 66 3.41 5.48 22.00
CA MET A 66 2.66 5.18 20.78
C MET A 66 1.84 6.41 20.39
N PRO A 67 2.15 7.11 19.31
CA PRO A 67 1.29 8.16 18.82
C PRO A 67 -0.06 7.55 18.43
N ILE A 68 -1.06 7.75 19.28
CA ILE A 68 -2.47 7.39 19.01
C ILE A 68 -3.04 8.29 17.91
N HIS A 69 -2.35 9.38 17.60
CA HIS A 69 -2.70 10.37 16.60
C HIS A 69 -1.45 10.74 15.80
N GLY A 70 -1.40 10.25 14.63
CA GLY A 70 -0.50 10.68 13.58
C GLY A 70 -0.77 9.79 12.39
N GLU A 71 -1.21 10.37 11.32
CA GLU A 71 -1.02 9.83 10.00
C GLU A 71 0.50 9.78 9.74
N GLU A 72 1.25 8.99 10.51
CA GLU A 72 2.61 8.64 10.13
C GLU A 72 2.48 7.81 8.87
N LYS A 73 2.70 8.46 7.75
CA LYS A 73 2.78 7.82 6.44
C LYS A 73 3.79 6.70 6.52
N VAL A 74 3.32 5.51 6.37
CA VAL A 74 4.18 4.33 6.36
C VAL A 74 5.12 4.44 5.15
N PRO A 75 6.45 4.27 5.30
CA PRO A 75 7.43 4.51 4.22
C PRO A 75 7.15 3.79 2.89
N TRP A 76 6.49 2.61 2.93
CA TRP A 76 6.14 1.86 1.73
C TRP A 76 5.02 2.49 0.88
N ILE A 77 4.30 3.50 1.40
CA ILE A 77 3.37 4.34 0.64
C ILE A 77 4.15 5.24 -0.36
N GLY A 78 5.46 5.39 -0.21
CA GLY A 78 6.30 6.26 -1.02
C GLY A 78 6.13 6.10 -2.52
N PHE A 79 6.10 4.89 -3.04
CA PHE A 79 5.87 4.67 -4.47
C PHE A 79 4.42 4.91 -4.90
N GLY A 80 3.43 4.65 -4.05
CA GLY A 80 2.04 5.00 -4.30
C GLY A 80 1.82 6.52 -4.30
N ASP A 81 2.38 7.22 -3.33
CA ASP A 81 2.37 8.69 -3.27
C ASP A 81 3.20 9.32 -4.39
N ALA A 82 4.34 8.71 -4.76
CA ALA A 82 5.13 9.13 -5.91
C ALA A 82 4.33 9.02 -7.21
N PHE A 83 3.64 7.91 -7.44
CA PHE A 83 2.79 7.77 -8.63
C PHE A 83 1.69 8.85 -8.67
N ARG A 84 1.07 9.16 -7.54
CA ARG A 84 0.05 10.21 -7.43
C ARG A 84 0.62 11.59 -7.76
N LEU A 85 1.78 11.93 -7.21
CA LEU A 85 2.47 13.20 -7.54
C LEU A 85 2.84 13.26 -9.02
N TYR A 86 3.36 12.18 -9.56
CA TYR A 86 3.68 12.07 -10.99
C TYR A 86 2.44 12.21 -11.88
N SER A 87 1.36 11.55 -11.54
CA SER A 87 0.13 11.61 -12.31
C SER A 87 -0.45 13.02 -12.32
N GLN A 88 -0.40 13.74 -11.21
CA GLN A 88 -0.82 15.13 -11.11
C GLN A 88 -0.03 16.04 -12.05
N GLU A 89 1.30 16.04 -11.94
CA GLU A 89 2.17 16.85 -12.77
C GLU A 89 2.09 16.45 -14.25
N PHE A 90 2.03 15.16 -14.51
CA PHE A 90 1.86 14.61 -15.85
C PHE A 90 0.56 15.11 -16.51
N LEU A 91 -0.57 15.05 -15.80
CA LEU A 91 -1.86 15.50 -16.31
C LEU A 91 -1.86 17.02 -16.57
N ASN A 92 -1.19 17.82 -15.72
CA ASN A 92 -1.00 19.25 -15.93
C ASN A 92 -0.20 19.52 -17.22
N VAL A 93 0.89 18.78 -17.44
CA VAL A 93 1.71 18.91 -18.65
C VAL A 93 0.91 18.53 -19.90
N VAL A 94 0.17 17.44 -19.86
CA VAL A 94 -0.69 16.99 -20.95
C VAL A 94 -1.74 18.05 -21.27
N GLN A 95 -2.46 18.53 -20.27
CA GLN A 95 -3.52 19.55 -20.44
C GLN A 95 -2.99 20.80 -21.15
N ASN A 96 -1.85 21.30 -20.69
CA ASN A 96 -1.25 22.51 -21.26
C ASN A 96 -0.68 22.29 -22.67
N ALA A 97 -0.15 21.08 -22.95
CA ALA A 97 0.47 20.79 -24.25
C ALA A 97 -0.53 20.72 -25.40
N VAL A 98 -1.75 20.23 -25.14
CA VAL A 98 -2.82 20.11 -26.15
C VAL A 98 -3.94 21.15 -25.96
N VAL A 99 -3.69 22.15 -25.11
CA VAL A 99 -4.62 23.25 -24.82
C VAL A 99 -6.03 22.73 -24.46
N ALA A 100 -6.07 21.72 -23.59
CA ALA A 100 -7.30 21.11 -23.15
C ALA A 100 -7.91 21.84 -21.95
N SER A 101 -9.22 21.73 -21.74
CA SER A 101 -9.92 22.26 -20.57
C SER A 101 -9.89 21.28 -19.38
N SER A 102 -9.75 19.98 -19.67
CA SER A 102 -9.73 18.92 -18.65
C SER A 102 -8.97 17.70 -19.11
N THR A 103 -8.31 17.03 -18.16
CA THR A 103 -7.62 15.75 -18.35
C THR A 103 -7.97 14.82 -17.21
N GLY A 104 -8.11 13.53 -17.48
CA GLY A 104 -8.38 12.50 -16.49
C GLY A 104 -7.56 11.25 -16.73
N LEU A 105 -7.14 10.61 -15.64
CA LEU A 105 -6.47 9.32 -15.63
C LEU A 105 -7.39 8.29 -14.96
N TYR A 106 -7.62 7.19 -15.64
CA TYR A 106 -8.48 6.11 -15.20
C TYR A 106 -7.68 4.82 -15.23
N LEU A 107 -7.70 4.06 -14.14
CA LEU A 107 -6.97 2.81 -14.03
C LEU A 107 -7.94 1.63 -13.92
N LYS A 108 -7.55 0.50 -14.49
CA LYS A 108 -8.35 -0.72 -14.44
C LYS A 108 -8.38 -1.27 -13.02
N LYS A 109 -9.60 -1.56 -12.51
CA LYS A 109 -9.84 -2.19 -11.21
C LYS A 109 -10.61 -3.49 -11.40
N GLY A 110 -9.94 -4.62 -11.15
CA GLY A 110 -10.54 -5.94 -11.42
C GLY A 110 -10.64 -6.26 -12.91
N GLN A 111 -11.67 -7.03 -13.32
CA GLN A 111 -11.78 -7.48 -14.71
C GLN A 111 -12.37 -6.42 -15.66
N ASP A 112 -13.41 -5.71 -15.26
CA ASP A 112 -14.19 -4.86 -16.17
C ASP A 112 -14.46 -3.43 -15.67
N ALA A 113 -13.95 -3.05 -14.52
CA ALA A 113 -14.18 -1.72 -13.96
C ALA A 113 -12.97 -0.81 -14.16
N LEU A 114 -13.22 0.47 -14.42
CA LEU A 114 -12.24 1.54 -14.38
C LEU A 114 -12.48 2.41 -13.14
N GLU A 115 -11.41 2.74 -12.43
CA GLU A 115 -11.42 3.66 -11.31
C GLU A 115 -10.79 4.98 -11.75
N PHE A 116 -11.45 6.09 -11.48
CA PHE A 116 -10.88 7.41 -11.69
C PHE A 116 -9.76 7.61 -10.66
N GLU A 117 -8.52 7.76 -11.12
CA GLU A 117 -7.34 7.94 -10.26
C GLU A 117 -7.11 9.41 -9.92
N GLY A 118 -7.35 10.30 -10.88
CA GLY A 118 -7.24 11.74 -10.72
C GLY A 118 -7.38 12.49 -12.02
N GLY A 119 -7.56 13.80 -11.94
CA GLY A 119 -7.70 14.67 -13.11
C GLY A 119 -7.37 16.11 -12.83
N VAL A 120 -7.16 16.86 -13.90
CA VAL A 120 -6.88 18.28 -13.86
C VAL A 120 -7.91 19.02 -14.70
N ASN A 121 -8.39 20.13 -14.19
CA ASN A 121 -9.25 21.08 -14.91
C ASN A 121 -8.73 22.52 -14.70
N LYS A 122 -9.47 23.50 -15.17
CA LYS A 122 -9.17 24.92 -14.99
C LYS A 122 -9.11 25.40 -13.53
N HIS A 123 -9.60 24.59 -12.57
CA HIS A 123 -9.62 24.89 -11.14
C HIS A 123 -8.53 24.15 -10.36
N GLY A 124 -7.78 23.25 -11.01
CA GLY A 124 -6.68 22.49 -10.43
C GLY A 124 -6.88 20.99 -10.45
N PHE A 125 -6.12 20.30 -9.62
CA PHE A 125 -6.14 18.84 -9.54
C PHE A 125 -7.34 18.33 -8.74
N VAL A 126 -8.00 17.30 -9.26
CA VAL A 126 -9.09 16.59 -8.61
C VAL A 126 -8.61 15.19 -8.21
N ASP A 127 -8.48 14.97 -6.91
CA ASP A 127 -8.07 13.69 -6.32
C ASP A 127 -9.28 13.05 -5.62
N ARG A 128 -10.10 12.34 -6.38
CA ARG A 128 -11.28 11.66 -5.85
C ARG A 128 -11.46 10.32 -6.52
N ARG A 129 -11.15 9.24 -5.81
CA ARG A 129 -11.27 7.88 -6.33
C ARG A 129 -12.70 7.39 -6.28
N PHE A 130 -13.20 6.91 -7.41
CA PHE A 130 -14.47 6.19 -7.53
C PHE A 130 -14.49 5.36 -8.81
N VAL A 131 -15.30 4.33 -8.80
CA VAL A 131 -15.50 3.48 -9.99
C VAL A 131 -16.42 4.20 -10.93
N ILE A 132 -16.01 4.35 -12.20
CA ILE A 132 -16.85 4.97 -13.23
C ILE A 132 -17.90 3.99 -13.74
N GLY A 133 -19.07 4.54 -14.10
CA GLY A 133 -20.18 3.78 -14.65
C GLY A 133 -19.85 3.16 -16.01
N GLU A 134 -20.64 2.18 -16.41
CA GLU A 134 -20.60 1.63 -17.76
C GLU A 134 -21.23 2.60 -18.79
N ASN A 135 -20.86 2.45 -20.07
CA ASN A 135 -21.39 3.22 -21.20
C ASN A 135 -21.07 4.73 -21.22
N ASN A 136 -19.84 5.07 -20.95
CA ASN A 136 -19.29 6.41 -21.17
C ASN A 136 -18.11 6.37 -22.15
N LEU A 137 -17.64 7.55 -22.59
CA LEU A 137 -16.54 7.67 -23.55
C LEU A 137 -15.26 6.98 -23.07
N VAL A 138 -14.95 7.04 -21.79
CA VAL A 138 -13.73 6.44 -21.22
C VAL A 138 -13.80 4.91 -21.25
N THR A 139 -14.94 4.34 -20.89
CA THR A 139 -15.12 2.88 -20.94
C THR A 139 -15.16 2.35 -22.37
N GLU A 140 -15.63 3.14 -23.32
CA GLU A 140 -15.60 2.79 -24.74
C GLU A 140 -14.17 2.69 -25.27
N VAL A 141 -13.29 3.64 -24.92
CA VAL A 141 -11.85 3.56 -25.24
C VAL A 141 -11.21 2.27 -24.71
N ALA A 142 -11.54 1.89 -23.48
CA ALA A 142 -11.01 0.66 -22.89
C ALA A 142 -11.53 -0.60 -23.60
N LYS A 143 -12.80 -0.63 -24.01
CA LYS A 143 -13.42 -1.74 -24.73
C LYS A 143 -12.86 -1.91 -26.14
N GLN A 144 -12.71 -0.80 -26.88
CA GLN A 144 -12.18 -0.83 -28.24
C GLN A 144 -10.67 -1.06 -28.30
N LYS A 145 -9.95 -0.86 -27.21
CA LYS A 145 -8.47 -0.94 -27.13
C LYS A 145 -7.76 -0.04 -28.16
N SER A 146 -8.39 1.01 -28.59
CA SER A 146 -7.90 1.97 -29.57
C SER A 146 -8.23 3.40 -29.14
N SER A 147 -7.45 4.36 -29.62
CA SER A 147 -7.75 5.79 -29.41
C SER A 147 -9.12 6.14 -30.02
N ILE A 148 -9.84 7.01 -29.34
CA ILE A 148 -11.12 7.59 -29.80
C ILE A 148 -10.96 9.09 -29.82
N ILE A 149 -11.34 9.73 -30.94
CA ILE A 149 -11.47 11.17 -31.08
C ILE A 149 -12.95 11.47 -31.36
N GLU A 150 -13.53 12.39 -30.58
CA GLU A 150 -14.86 12.91 -30.77
C GLU A 150 -14.80 14.44 -30.89
N GLU A 151 -15.18 15.00 -32.02
CA GLU A 151 -14.97 16.41 -32.32
C GLU A 151 -16.18 17.29 -31.96
N ASN A 152 -17.39 16.73 -31.92
CA ASN A 152 -18.66 17.47 -31.75
C ASN A 152 -19.58 16.76 -30.74
N LEU A 153 -19.22 16.83 -29.47
CA LEU A 153 -20.04 16.24 -28.41
C LEU A 153 -21.29 17.08 -28.10
N PRO A 154 -22.39 16.46 -27.63
CA PRO A 154 -23.57 17.16 -27.18
C PRO A 154 -23.26 18.14 -26.02
N ILE A 155 -24.05 19.23 -25.95
CA ILE A 155 -24.01 20.17 -24.83
C ILE A 155 -24.34 19.44 -23.54
N GLY A 156 -23.60 19.71 -22.48
CA GLY A 156 -23.74 19.05 -21.18
C GLY A 156 -22.97 17.73 -21.04
N THR A 157 -22.20 17.34 -22.05
CA THR A 157 -21.26 16.21 -21.91
C THR A 157 -20.13 16.60 -20.95
N VAL A 158 -19.85 15.75 -19.96
CA VAL A 158 -18.79 15.96 -18.96
C VAL A 158 -17.77 14.84 -19.01
N LEU A 159 -16.52 15.16 -18.68
CA LEU A 159 -15.51 14.15 -18.43
C LEU A 159 -15.72 13.60 -17.02
N GLU A 160 -16.13 12.35 -16.91
CA GLU A 160 -16.52 11.72 -15.63
C GLU A 160 -15.37 11.80 -14.61
N GLY A 161 -15.68 12.28 -13.42
CA GLY A 161 -14.71 12.45 -12.34
C GLY A 161 -14.05 13.81 -12.28
N VAL A 162 -13.94 14.51 -13.38
CA VAL A 162 -13.36 15.86 -13.41
C VAL A 162 -14.51 16.88 -13.25
N ILE A 163 -14.73 17.33 -12.02
CA ILE A 163 -15.83 18.24 -11.68
C ILE A 163 -15.71 19.56 -12.47
N GLY A 164 -16.83 20.00 -13.07
CA GLY A 164 -16.88 21.26 -13.83
C GLY A 164 -16.23 21.19 -15.21
N SER A 165 -16.04 20.01 -15.76
CA SER A 165 -15.49 19.77 -17.09
C SER A 165 -16.59 19.50 -18.11
N GLU A 166 -17.33 20.52 -18.51
CA GLU A 166 -18.16 20.40 -19.72
C GLU A 166 -17.24 20.35 -20.94
N ILE A 167 -17.41 19.33 -21.80
CA ILE A 167 -16.59 19.10 -22.96
C ILE A 167 -17.41 19.04 -24.24
N ARG A 168 -16.83 19.56 -25.33
CA ARG A 168 -17.39 19.55 -26.68
C ARG A 168 -16.55 18.76 -27.66
N SER A 169 -15.30 18.48 -27.30
CA SER A 169 -14.44 17.52 -27.99
C SER A 169 -13.65 16.67 -27.01
N PHE A 170 -13.29 15.47 -27.42
CA PHE A 170 -12.69 14.45 -26.56
C PHE A 170 -11.65 13.65 -27.31
N VAL A 171 -10.56 13.32 -26.61
CA VAL A 171 -9.59 12.31 -27.04
C VAL A 171 -9.36 11.34 -25.88
N GLY A 172 -9.56 10.06 -26.13
CA GLY A 172 -9.26 8.98 -25.20
C GLY A 172 -8.16 8.07 -25.74
N ILE A 173 -7.15 7.82 -24.92
CA ILE A 173 -6.01 6.94 -25.25
C ILE A 173 -5.99 5.76 -24.30
N PRO A 174 -6.07 4.51 -24.79
CA PRO A 174 -5.92 3.34 -23.95
C PRO A 174 -4.47 3.19 -23.47
N LEU A 175 -4.30 2.92 -22.20
CA LEU A 175 -3.03 2.57 -21.59
C LEU A 175 -2.85 1.06 -21.71
N ILE A 176 -1.95 0.62 -22.56
CA ILE A 176 -1.77 -0.80 -22.93
C ILE A 176 -0.47 -1.33 -22.34
N LEU A 177 -0.57 -2.45 -21.61
CA LEU A 177 0.53 -3.23 -21.09
C LEU A 177 0.34 -4.70 -21.50
N GLU A 178 1.30 -5.30 -22.22
CA GLU A 178 1.26 -6.70 -22.64
C GLU A 178 -0.06 -7.11 -23.34
N ASN A 179 -0.59 -6.25 -24.23
CA ASN A 179 -1.87 -6.39 -24.95
C ASN A 179 -3.15 -6.22 -24.12
N ASP A 180 -3.04 -5.95 -22.83
CA ASP A 180 -4.19 -5.63 -21.99
C ASP A 180 -4.30 -4.12 -21.73
N VAL A 181 -5.53 -3.63 -21.67
CA VAL A 181 -5.80 -2.27 -21.23
C VAL A 181 -5.71 -2.22 -19.72
N VAL A 182 -4.77 -1.42 -19.20
CA VAL A 182 -4.54 -1.19 -17.76
C VAL A 182 -5.13 0.15 -17.30
N GLY A 183 -5.59 0.98 -18.23
CA GLY A 183 -6.20 2.26 -17.92
C GLY A 183 -6.54 3.06 -19.19
N VAL A 184 -6.98 4.29 -18.99
CA VAL A 184 -7.29 5.26 -20.05
C VAL A 184 -6.79 6.64 -19.63
N LEU A 185 -6.11 7.32 -20.53
CA LEU A 185 -5.83 8.75 -20.46
C LEU A 185 -6.91 9.46 -21.30
N ALA A 186 -7.68 10.33 -20.69
CA ALA A 186 -8.76 11.05 -21.34
C ALA A 186 -8.52 12.56 -21.27
N VAL A 187 -8.78 13.24 -22.37
CA VAL A 187 -8.59 14.68 -22.52
C VAL A 187 -9.85 15.28 -23.14
N GLY A 188 -10.32 16.38 -22.59
CA GLY A 188 -11.51 17.09 -23.06
C GLY A 188 -11.28 18.57 -23.27
N SER A 189 -11.99 19.16 -24.24
CA SER A 189 -12.00 20.60 -24.48
C SER A 189 -13.43 21.13 -24.53
N GLU A 190 -13.63 22.34 -24.02
CA GLU A 190 -14.89 23.10 -24.12
C GLU A 190 -15.19 23.53 -25.57
N ASN A 191 -14.20 23.49 -26.46
CA ASN A 191 -14.32 23.82 -27.88
C ASN A 191 -14.57 22.58 -28.71
N THR A 192 -15.35 22.71 -29.79
CA THR A 192 -15.47 21.68 -30.82
C THR A 192 -14.22 21.63 -31.69
N GLU A 193 -13.94 20.47 -32.30
CA GLU A 193 -12.85 20.29 -33.26
C GLU A 193 -11.49 20.77 -32.73
N ASN A 194 -11.24 20.61 -31.42
CA ASN A 194 -10.04 21.13 -30.77
C ASN A 194 -8.80 20.25 -30.95
N PHE A 195 -8.99 18.97 -31.27
CA PHE A 195 -7.90 18.01 -31.28
C PHE A 195 -7.59 17.52 -32.70
N SER A 196 -6.32 17.58 -33.06
CA SER A 196 -5.79 17.10 -34.34
C SER A 196 -5.27 15.67 -34.24
N LYS A 197 -4.95 15.07 -35.38
CA LYS A 197 -4.25 13.78 -35.44
C LYS A 197 -2.84 13.85 -34.81
N GLU A 198 -2.22 15.00 -34.80
CA GLU A 198 -0.93 15.24 -34.18
C GLU A 198 -1.05 15.21 -32.65
N ASP A 199 -2.15 15.78 -32.11
CA ASP A 199 -2.46 15.71 -30.69
C ASP A 199 -2.72 14.26 -30.23
N GLU A 200 -3.46 13.48 -31.03
CA GLU A 200 -3.67 12.05 -30.74
C GLU A 200 -2.34 11.28 -30.72
N ASN A 201 -1.45 11.52 -31.67
CA ASN A 201 -0.13 10.89 -31.70
C ASN A 201 0.70 11.29 -30.46
N PHE A 202 0.69 12.57 -30.09
CA PHE A 202 1.34 13.05 -28.89
C PHE A 202 0.76 12.40 -27.63
N LEU A 203 -0.57 12.38 -27.49
CA LEU A 203 -1.25 11.75 -26.36
C LEU A 203 -1.00 10.24 -26.28
N THR A 204 -0.85 9.58 -27.44
CA THR A 204 -0.45 8.15 -27.48
C THR A 204 0.93 7.93 -26.90
N LEU A 205 1.89 8.82 -27.20
CA LEU A 205 3.22 8.76 -26.57
C LEU A 205 3.14 9.05 -25.07
N CYS A 206 2.34 10.02 -24.67
CA CYS A 206 2.05 10.30 -23.26
C CYS A 206 1.45 9.08 -22.54
N GLY A 207 0.50 8.39 -23.16
CA GLY A 207 -0.09 7.17 -22.65
C GLY A 207 0.93 6.05 -22.42
N ARG A 208 1.86 5.87 -23.35
CA ARG A 208 2.98 4.92 -23.18
C ARG A 208 3.90 5.30 -22.03
N LEU A 209 4.23 6.59 -21.90
CA LEU A 209 5.09 7.07 -20.81
C LEU A 209 4.45 6.85 -19.44
N ILE A 210 3.21 7.24 -19.25
CA ILE A 210 2.53 7.05 -17.95
C ILE A 210 2.37 5.57 -17.60
N THR A 211 2.14 4.71 -18.61
CA THR A 211 2.11 3.26 -18.41
C THR A 211 3.44 2.72 -17.91
N GLN A 212 4.56 3.18 -18.49
CA GLN A 212 5.90 2.79 -18.03
C GLN A 212 6.19 3.29 -16.61
N VAL A 213 5.83 4.53 -16.30
CA VAL A 213 5.96 5.07 -14.92
C VAL A 213 5.15 4.25 -13.94
N MET A 214 3.91 3.90 -14.28
CA MET A 214 3.07 3.05 -13.44
C MET A 214 3.72 1.69 -13.17
N VAL A 215 4.29 1.03 -14.18
CA VAL A 215 5.02 -0.24 -14.04
C VAL A 215 6.24 -0.08 -13.13
N LEU A 216 7.01 1.00 -13.30
CA LEU A 216 8.19 1.28 -12.48
C LEU A 216 7.81 1.52 -11.02
N CYS A 217 6.78 2.33 -10.76
CA CYS A 217 6.27 2.57 -9.41
C CYS A 217 5.76 1.27 -8.77
N HIS A 218 5.04 0.44 -9.53
CA HIS A 218 4.58 -0.86 -9.03
C HIS A 218 5.74 -1.82 -8.69
N ARG A 219 6.78 -1.87 -9.53
CA ARG A 219 7.98 -2.68 -9.24
C ARG A 219 8.75 -2.15 -8.05
N GLY A 220 8.87 -0.83 -7.92
CA GLY A 220 9.51 -0.19 -6.79
C GLY A 220 8.79 -0.49 -5.47
N LEU A 221 7.47 -0.36 -5.44
CA LEU A 221 6.65 -0.71 -4.29
C LEU A 221 6.82 -2.19 -3.90
N ARG A 222 6.86 -3.08 -4.88
CA ARG A 222 7.08 -4.50 -4.65
C ARG A 222 8.46 -4.76 -4.04
N TRP A 223 9.47 -4.10 -4.56
CA TRP A 223 10.84 -4.20 -4.04
C TRP A 223 10.95 -3.68 -2.59
N GLU A 224 10.28 -2.58 -2.23
CA GLU A 224 10.23 -2.08 -0.84
C GLU A 224 9.59 -3.11 0.10
N ILE A 225 8.48 -3.72 -0.32
CA ILE A 225 7.83 -4.79 0.45
C ILE A 225 8.79 -5.99 0.62
N ASP A 226 9.43 -6.44 -0.45
CA ASP A 226 10.35 -7.57 -0.42
C ASP A 226 11.56 -7.27 0.49
N GLN A 227 12.08 -6.04 0.47
CA GLN A 227 13.16 -5.60 1.37
C GLN A 227 12.72 -5.62 2.84
N GLU A 228 11.53 -5.13 3.16
CA GLU A 228 11.06 -5.15 4.55
C GLU A 228 10.75 -6.56 5.02
N VAL A 229 10.19 -7.42 4.18
CA VAL A 229 10.04 -8.86 4.46
C VAL A 229 11.40 -9.49 4.76
N TYR A 230 12.43 -9.20 3.98
CA TYR A 230 13.79 -9.67 4.23
C TYR A 230 14.36 -9.15 5.55
N ASN A 231 14.14 -7.87 5.87
CA ASN A 231 14.57 -7.27 7.15
C ASN A 231 13.89 -7.96 8.35
N VAL A 232 12.60 -8.31 8.23
CA VAL A 232 11.92 -9.09 9.29
C VAL A 232 12.59 -10.46 9.48
N HIS A 233 12.88 -11.16 8.38
CA HIS A 233 13.57 -12.46 8.46
C HIS A 233 14.92 -12.34 9.18
N LEU A 234 15.74 -11.36 8.78
CA LEU A 234 17.04 -11.11 9.45
C LEU A 234 16.87 -10.74 10.94
N ALA A 235 15.87 -9.93 11.27
CA ALA A 235 15.60 -9.56 12.65
C ALA A 235 15.23 -10.79 13.49
N MET A 236 14.34 -11.65 12.97
CA MET A 236 13.94 -12.87 13.65
C MET A 236 15.11 -13.86 13.80
N GLU A 237 15.97 -13.99 12.79
CA GLU A 237 17.17 -14.80 12.82
C GLU A 237 18.18 -14.33 13.88
N LYS A 238 18.40 -13.01 13.97
CA LYS A 238 19.23 -12.42 15.04
C LYS A 238 18.65 -12.68 16.44
N MET A 239 17.33 -12.66 16.58
CA MET A 239 16.67 -12.96 17.85
C MET A 239 16.83 -14.43 18.25
N LEU A 240 16.82 -15.36 17.29
CA LEU A 240 17.11 -16.78 17.54
C LEU A 240 18.48 -16.98 18.20
N VAL A 241 19.48 -16.18 17.80
CA VAL A 241 20.86 -16.34 18.29
C VAL A 241 21.10 -15.58 19.60
N ASN A 242 20.53 -14.39 19.75
CA ASN A 242 20.93 -13.42 20.77
C ASN A 242 19.86 -13.16 21.86
N SER A 243 18.60 -13.53 21.63
CA SER A 243 17.51 -13.21 22.57
C SER A 243 17.06 -14.42 23.36
N ASN A 244 16.93 -14.22 24.68
CA ASN A 244 16.27 -15.16 25.58
C ASN A 244 14.88 -14.68 26.02
N GLU A 245 14.40 -13.57 25.46
CA GLU A 245 13.17 -12.90 25.87
C GLU A 245 12.14 -12.89 24.74
N GLU A 246 11.04 -13.58 24.98
CA GLU A 246 9.90 -13.71 24.05
C GLU A 246 9.28 -12.35 23.75
N GLU A 247 9.11 -11.50 24.76
CA GLU A 247 8.50 -10.18 24.66
C GLU A 247 9.28 -9.24 23.70
N ASN A 248 10.61 -9.26 23.83
CA ASN A 248 11.46 -8.47 22.96
C ASN A 248 11.40 -8.92 21.49
N THR A 249 11.32 -10.23 21.27
CA THR A 249 11.16 -10.79 19.91
C THR A 249 9.83 -10.36 19.27
N VAL A 250 8.73 -10.45 20.01
CA VAL A 250 7.42 -10.02 19.52
C VAL A 250 7.39 -8.51 19.27
N TYR A 251 8.01 -7.71 20.16
CA TYR A 251 8.13 -6.27 19.99
C TYR A 251 8.83 -5.90 18.67
N HIS A 252 10.02 -6.46 18.40
CA HIS A 252 10.74 -6.20 17.16
C HIS A 252 9.94 -6.63 15.93
N PHE A 253 9.29 -7.78 16.00
CA PHE A 253 8.40 -8.21 14.93
C PHE A 253 7.30 -7.17 14.65
N VAL A 254 6.64 -6.68 15.69
CA VAL A 254 5.57 -5.67 15.58
C VAL A 254 6.10 -4.37 14.96
N GLN A 255 7.30 -3.91 15.34
CA GLN A 255 7.91 -2.71 14.76
C GLN A 255 8.15 -2.84 13.25
N HIS A 256 8.57 -4.02 12.79
CA HIS A 256 8.76 -4.27 11.36
C HIS A 256 7.44 -4.36 10.60
N ILE A 257 6.47 -5.14 11.09
CA ILE A 257 5.19 -5.27 10.37
C ILE A 257 4.39 -3.96 10.35
N ARG A 258 4.64 -3.04 11.28
CA ARG A 258 4.02 -1.71 11.29
C ARG A 258 4.43 -0.85 10.09
N ARG A 259 5.60 -1.14 9.49
CA ARG A 259 6.05 -0.49 8.25
C ARG A 259 5.37 -1.06 7.02
N LEU A 260 4.87 -2.28 7.10
CA LEU A 260 4.20 -2.99 6.01
C LEU A 260 2.68 -2.79 6.03
N PHE A 261 2.09 -2.71 7.23
CA PHE A 261 0.64 -2.70 7.39
C PHE A 261 0.18 -1.59 8.32
N PRO A 262 -0.80 -0.76 7.92
CA PRO A 262 -1.49 0.12 8.84
C PRO A 262 -2.37 -0.71 9.76
N PHE A 263 -2.15 -0.66 11.07
CA PHE A 263 -3.01 -1.28 12.06
C PHE A 263 -3.09 -0.44 13.35
N ASN A 264 -4.22 -0.54 14.03
CA ASN A 264 -4.44 0.09 15.33
C ASN A 264 -4.18 -0.86 16.49
N ARG A 265 -4.30 -2.18 16.26
CA ARG A 265 -4.06 -3.21 17.25
C ARG A 265 -3.39 -4.42 16.62
N PHE A 266 -2.37 -4.94 17.29
CA PHE A 266 -1.77 -6.25 17.05
C PHE A 266 -2.02 -7.14 18.26
N THR A 267 -2.36 -8.40 18.02
CA THR A 267 -2.52 -9.40 19.08
C THR A 267 -1.82 -10.69 18.70
N LEU A 268 -1.10 -11.27 19.65
CA LEU A 268 -0.57 -12.63 19.58
C LEU A 268 -1.29 -13.47 20.65
N CYS A 269 -1.96 -14.52 20.20
CA CYS A 269 -2.63 -15.48 21.05
C CYS A 269 -1.92 -16.84 20.96
N VAL A 270 -1.89 -17.55 22.08
CA VAL A 270 -1.32 -18.89 22.19
C VAL A 270 -2.45 -19.87 22.49
N ARG A 271 -2.38 -21.05 21.90
CA ARG A 271 -3.32 -22.14 22.21
C ARG A 271 -2.89 -22.89 23.46
N GLU A 272 -3.78 -23.02 24.42
CA GLU A 272 -3.57 -23.79 25.66
C GLU A 272 -4.71 -24.83 25.82
N GLY A 273 -4.52 -26.01 25.23
CA GLY A 273 -5.55 -27.03 25.14
C GLY A 273 -6.70 -26.62 24.22
N ASP A 274 -7.92 -26.51 24.78
CA ASP A 274 -9.15 -26.12 24.10
C ASP A 274 -9.45 -24.61 24.22
N GLU A 275 -8.54 -23.84 24.78
CA GLU A 275 -8.67 -22.40 24.95
C GLU A 275 -7.56 -21.65 24.20
N GLY A 276 -7.83 -20.41 23.81
CA GLY A 276 -6.86 -19.41 23.41
C GLY A 276 -6.53 -18.48 24.57
N CYS A 277 -5.27 -18.05 24.68
CA CYS A 277 -4.82 -17.07 25.66
C CYS A 277 -4.17 -15.89 24.93
N ILE A 278 -4.58 -14.66 25.25
CA ILE A 278 -3.95 -13.45 24.73
C ILE A 278 -2.59 -13.30 25.40
N ARG A 279 -1.52 -13.48 24.64
CA ARG A 279 -0.15 -13.44 25.14
C ARG A 279 0.47 -12.05 25.07
N TYR A 280 0.30 -11.36 23.93
CA TYR A 280 0.80 -10.01 23.70
C TYR A 280 -0.22 -9.17 22.95
N VAL A 281 -0.31 -7.90 23.35
CA VAL A 281 -1.13 -6.87 22.68
C VAL A 281 -0.28 -5.64 22.49
N TYR A 282 -0.35 -5.05 21.31
CA TYR A 282 0.30 -3.77 20.99
C TYR A 282 -0.69 -2.85 20.27
N GLY A 283 -0.65 -1.58 20.61
CA GLY A 283 -1.54 -0.55 20.05
C GLY A 283 -2.77 -0.32 20.92
N GLN A 284 -3.94 -0.23 20.30
CA GLN A 284 -5.18 0.08 21.02
C GLN A 284 -5.46 -0.94 22.13
N ILE A 285 -5.57 -0.44 23.35
CA ILE A 285 -5.99 -1.22 24.51
C ILE A 285 -7.52 -1.11 24.62
N ASP A 286 -8.18 -2.22 24.86
CA ASP A 286 -9.59 -2.31 25.15
C ASP A 286 -9.82 -3.32 26.32
N THR A 287 -11.04 -3.82 26.50
CA THR A 287 -11.36 -4.80 27.56
C THR A 287 -10.66 -6.15 27.33
N MET A 288 -10.15 -6.40 26.12
CA MET A 288 -9.48 -7.64 25.74
C MET A 288 -7.97 -7.46 25.83
N ASP A 289 -7.35 -7.88 26.93
CA ASP A 289 -5.96 -7.62 27.25
C ASP A 289 -5.16 -8.89 27.54
N ARG A 290 -3.84 -8.73 27.75
CA ARG A 290 -2.89 -9.79 28.05
C ARG A 290 -3.33 -10.69 29.22
N GLY A 291 -3.25 -11.99 29.02
CA GLY A 291 -3.62 -13.02 30.01
C GLY A 291 -5.08 -13.46 29.95
N MET A 292 -5.94 -12.78 29.17
CA MET A 292 -7.31 -13.21 29.01
C MET A 292 -7.40 -14.49 28.18
N ARG A 293 -8.32 -15.38 28.59
CA ARG A 293 -8.61 -16.66 27.93
C ARG A 293 -9.94 -16.59 27.19
N PHE A 294 -10.05 -17.33 26.12
CA PHE A 294 -11.25 -17.41 25.30
C PHE A 294 -11.41 -18.81 24.69
N PRO A 295 -12.66 -19.29 24.49
CA PRO A 295 -12.90 -20.59 23.88
C PRO A 295 -12.51 -20.59 22.39
N LEU A 296 -11.96 -21.70 21.89
CA LEU A 296 -11.60 -21.84 20.46
C LEU A 296 -12.83 -21.92 19.55
N ASP A 297 -14.00 -22.19 20.08
CA ASP A 297 -15.24 -22.28 19.31
C ASP A 297 -15.88 -20.92 19.01
N ASP A 298 -15.42 -19.88 19.68
CA ASP A 298 -15.95 -18.53 19.55
C ASP A 298 -14.93 -17.57 18.94
N GLY A 299 -15.44 -16.52 18.31
CA GLY A 299 -14.65 -15.41 17.80
C GLY A 299 -13.68 -15.74 16.64
N LEU A 300 -13.12 -14.68 16.09
CA LEU A 300 -12.25 -14.78 14.91
C LEU A 300 -10.90 -15.45 15.26
N ASN A 301 -10.33 -15.13 16.43
CA ASN A 301 -9.05 -15.72 16.85
C ASN A 301 -9.20 -17.22 17.20
N GLY A 302 -10.32 -17.62 17.80
CA GLY A 302 -10.65 -19.02 18.00
C GLY A 302 -10.78 -19.78 16.68
N TRP A 303 -11.49 -19.19 15.71
CA TRP A 303 -11.65 -19.76 14.37
C TRP A 303 -10.30 -19.99 13.68
N LEU A 304 -9.37 -19.01 13.73
CA LEU A 304 -8.02 -19.15 13.16
C LEU A 304 -7.30 -20.38 13.70
N MET A 305 -7.31 -20.54 15.03
CA MET A 305 -6.62 -21.66 15.69
C MET A 305 -7.30 -23.01 15.43
N LYS A 306 -8.63 -23.03 15.37
CA LYS A 306 -9.39 -24.27 15.15
C LYS A 306 -9.32 -24.75 13.70
N ARG A 307 -9.39 -23.82 12.74
CA ARG A 307 -9.40 -24.14 11.31
C ARG A 307 -8.01 -24.21 10.69
N ASN A 308 -6.99 -23.76 11.39
CA ASN A 308 -5.62 -23.62 10.85
C ASN A 308 -5.59 -22.94 9.47
N ALA A 309 -6.34 -21.89 9.32
CA ALA A 309 -6.49 -21.16 8.07
C ALA A 309 -6.44 -19.64 8.29
N PRO A 310 -5.77 -18.88 7.40
CA PRO A 310 -5.76 -17.43 7.49
C PRO A 310 -7.12 -16.85 7.15
N LEU A 311 -7.42 -15.67 7.71
CA LEU A 311 -8.69 -14.99 7.52
C LEU A 311 -8.46 -13.49 7.46
N TYR A 312 -9.07 -12.81 6.47
CA TYR A 312 -9.23 -11.38 6.50
C TYR A 312 -10.70 -10.97 6.35
N ILE A 313 -11.06 -9.89 7.01
CA ILE A 313 -12.42 -9.32 7.01
C ILE A 313 -12.30 -7.84 6.70
N LYS A 314 -12.95 -7.42 5.61
CA LYS A 314 -12.92 -6.04 5.13
C LYS A 314 -13.65 -5.08 6.06
N ASP A 315 -14.77 -5.54 6.60
CA ASP A 315 -15.55 -4.84 7.62
C ASP A 315 -16.14 -5.85 8.61
N MET A 316 -15.74 -5.75 9.87
CA MET A 316 -16.29 -6.58 10.95
C MET A 316 -17.72 -6.19 11.33
N LYS A 317 -18.15 -4.98 10.96
CA LYS A 317 -19.50 -4.50 11.24
C LYS A 317 -20.44 -4.88 10.10
N GLU A 318 -21.52 -5.57 10.44
CA GLU A 318 -22.59 -5.96 9.53
C GLU A 318 -23.94 -5.48 10.11
N GLY A 319 -24.45 -4.36 9.60
CA GLY A 319 -25.56 -3.65 10.21
C GLY A 319 -25.21 -3.13 11.61
N ASP A 320 -25.98 -3.55 12.61
CA ASP A 320 -25.72 -3.25 14.04
C ASP A 320 -24.87 -4.31 14.75
N TYR A 321 -24.57 -5.41 14.06
CA TYR A 321 -23.75 -6.49 14.60
C TYR A 321 -22.28 -6.28 14.26
N ILE A 322 -21.41 -6.49 15.28
CA ILE A 322 -19.95 -6.54 15.09
C ILE A 322 -19.48 -7.95 15.35
N ARG A 323 -18.74 -8.54 14.42
CA ARG A 323 -18.18 -9.88 14.56
C ARG A 323 -17.21 -9.94 15.73
N PRO A 324 -17.41 -10.84 16.71
CA PRO A 324 -16.56 -10.91 17.90
C PRO A 324 -15.16 -11.42 17.52
N ARG A 325 -14.13 -10.89 18.16
CA ARG A 325 -12.74 -11.28 17.95
C ARG A 325 -12.37 -12.52 18.79
N TYR A 326 -12.96 -12.64 19.99
CA TYR A 326 -12.59 -13.66 20.96
C TYR A 326 -13.80 -14.46 21.47
N PHE A 327 -14.91 -13.84 21.88
CA PHE A 327 -16.14 -14.52 22.34
C PHE A 327 -17.38 -13.66 22.08
N LYS A 328 -18.56 -14.30 22.09
CA LYS A 328 -19.83 -13.70 21.64
C LYS A 328 -20.27 -12.46 22.40
N GLU A 329 -19.98 -12.40 23.70
CA GLU A 329 -20.36 -11.29 24.58
C GLU A 329 -19.28 -10.17 24.63
N GLU A 330 -18.33 -10.19 23.72
CA GLU A 330 -17.29 -9.16 23.66
C GLU A 330 -17.90 -7.77 23.43
N ASP A 331 -17.39 -6.74 24.17
CA ASP A 331 -17.81 -5.36 23.98
C ASP A 331 -17.41 -4.87 22.58
N SER A 332 -18.40 -4.54 21.77
CA SER A 332 -18.24 -4.09 20.38
C SER A 332 -17.80 -2.62 20.25
N LYS A 333 -17.64 -1.90 21.36
CA LYS A 333 -17.29 -0.46 21.36
C LYS A 333 -15.84 -0.15 21.00
N HIS A 334 -15.02 -1.16 20.73
CA HIS A 334 -13.61 -0.98 20.38
C HIS A 334 -13.37 -0.16 19.08
N GLY A 335 -14.36 -0.04 18.21
CA GLY A 335 -14.28 0.78 16.98
C GLY A 335 -13.39 0.23 15.87
N LEU A 336 -12.88 -1.01 16.01
CA LEU A 336 -12.09 -1.69 14.97
C LEU A 336 -13.03 -2.25 13.91
N ARG A 337 -12.67 -2.08 12.64
CA ARG A 337 -13.52 -2.38 11.48
C ARG A 337 -12.95 -3.47 10.58
N SER A 338 -11.66 -3.49 10.30
CA SER A 338 -11.04 -4.54 9.49
C SER A 338 -10.12 -5.43 10.34
N PHE A 339 -10.01 -6.69 9.93
CA PHE A 339 -9.29 -7.74 10.63
C PHE A 339 -8.48 -8.58 9.66
N LEU A 340 -7.25 -8.89 9.99
CA LEU A 340 -6.42 -9.89 9.32
C LEU A 340 -5.76 -10.78 10.37
N GLY A 341 -6.00 -12.08 10.30
CA GLY A 341 -5.46 -13.06 11.22
C GLY A 341 -4.77 -14.22 10.51
N ILE A 342 -3.64 -14.66 11.09
CA ILE A 342 -2.81 -15.76 10.58
C ILE A 342 -2.58 -16.77 11.69
N PRO A 343 -2.86 -18.07 11.49
CA PRO A 343 -2.49 -19.11 12.45
C PRO A 343 -0.96 -19.27 12.48
N LEU A 344 -0.43 -19.45 13.67
CA LEU A 344 0.96 -19.84 13.92
C LEU A 344 0.99 -21.36 14.06
N SER A 345 1.30 -22.05 12.97
CA SER A 345 1.27 -23.53 12.94
C SER A 345 2.53 -24.10 12.32
N HIS A 346 2.86 -25.31 12.73
CA HIS A 346 3.91 -26.14 12.14
C HIS A 346 3.40 -27.58 12.05
N ALA A 347 3.49 -28.19 10.85
CA ALA A 347 3.09 -29.56 10.58
C ALA A 347 1.72 -29.91 11.25
N ASP A 348 0.65 -29.28 10.84
CA ASP A 348 -0.73 -29.48 11.32
C ASP A 348 -0.99 -29.12 12.79
N THR A 349 0.04 -28.79 13.56
CA THR A 349 -0.13 -28.37 14.97
C THR A 349 -0.19 -26.86 15.05
N VAL A 350 -1.32 -26.33 15.49
CA VAL A 350 -1.51 -24.91 15.72
C VAL A 350 -1.02 -24.55 17.12
N TRP A 351 -0.01 -23.70 17.19
CA TRP A 351 0.53 -23.17 18.43
C TRP A 351 -0.23 -21.94 18.93
N GLY A 352 -0.75 -21.14 18.01
CA GLY A 352 -1.45 -19.90 18.32
C GLY A 352 -1.87 -19.17 17.04
N CYS A 353 -2.10 -17.88 17.14
CA CYS A 353 -2.34 -17.00 16.00
C CYS A 353 -1.83 -15.59 16.28
N ILE A 354 -1.61 -14.84 15.20
CA ILE A 354 -1.45 -13.40 15.24
C ILE A 354 -2.60 -12.73 14.49
N SER A 355 -3.03 -11.58 14.98
CA SER A 355 -4.01 -10.75 14.29
C SER A 355 -3.60 -9.28 14.30
N ILE A 356 -3.91 -8.58 13.21
CA ILE A 356 -3.85 -7.12 13.09
C ILE A 356 -5.23 -6.58 12.79
N GLU A 357 -5.56 -5.46 13.40
CA GLU A 357 -6.89 -4.87 13.35
C GLU A 357 -6.78 -3.36 13.09
N SER A 358 -7.69 -2.80 12.27
CA SER A 358 -7.73 -1.38 11.95
C SER A 358 -9.12 -0.78 12.15
N ARG A 359 -9.16 0.52 12.46
CA ARG A 359 -10.40 1.33 12.46
C ARG A 359 -10.91 1.61 11.06
N GLY A 360 -10.03 1.56 10.05
CA GLY A 360 -10.39 1.69 8.65
C GLY A 360 -11.11 0.44 8.14
N VAL A 361 -12.03 0.64 7.21
CA VAL A 361 -12.69 -0.43 6.45
C VAL A 361 -11.81 -0.83 5.27
N ASP A 362 -11.85 -2.11 4.86
CA ASP A 362 -11.15 -2.66 3.68
C ASP A 362 -9.63 -2.40 3.68
N GLN A 363 -9.01 -2.47 4.87
CA GLN A 363 -7.57 -2.25 5.01
C GLN A 363 -6.74 -3.47 4.61
N TYR A 364 -7.33 -4.65 4.58
CA TYR A 364 -6.64 -5.91 4.33
C TYR A 364 -7.33 -6.73 3.25
N GLY A 365 -6.52 -7.34 2.38
CA GLY A 365 -6.93 -8.23 1.32
C GLY A 365 -5.98 -9.41 1.15
N GLU A 366 -6.01 -10.01 -0.03
CA GLU A 366 -5.21 -11.19 -0.35
C GLU A 366 -3.70 -10.94 -0.25
N LYS A 367 -3.24 -9.75 -0.71
CA LYS A 367 -1.82 -9.39 -0.71
C LYS A 367 -1.27 -9.28 0.71
N GLU A 368 -1.97 -8.55 1.58
CA GLU A 368 -1.59 -8.37 2.98
C GLU A 368 -1.58 -9.72 3.71
N LYS A 369 -2.55 -10.58 3.39
CA LYS A 369 -2.62 -11.95 3.93
C LYS A 369 -1.38 -12.76 3.54
N GLU A 370 -0.99 -12.78 2.26
CA GLU A 370 0.18 -13.52 1.77
C GLU A 370 1.47 -13.04 2.43
N VAL A 371 1.67 -11.73 2.54
CA VAL A 371 2.85 -11.15 3.18
C VAL A 371 2.89 -11.51 4.67
N LEU A 372 1.80 -11.34 5.41
CA LEU A 372 1.76 -11.65 6.83
C LEU A 372 1.91 -13.16 7.09
N MET A 373 1.42 -14.04 6.21
CA MET A 373 1.67 -15.48 6.27
C MET A 373 3.16 -15.81 6.14
N THR A 374 3.84 -15.16 5.21
CA THR A 374 5.29 -15.33 5.01
C THR A 374 6.06 -14.95 6.28
N LEU A 375 5.64 -13.91 6.98
CA LEU A 375 6.28 -13.41 8.20
C LEU A 375 5.90 -14.20 9.47
N ALA A 376 4.78 -14.90 9.47
CA ALA A 376 4.32 -15.69 10.61
C ALA A 376 5.27 -16.86 10.94
N THR A 377 5.85 -17.50 9.92
CA THR A 377 6.76 -18.65 10.07
C THR A 377 8.05 -18.29 10.83
N PRO A 378 8.84 -17.27 10.44
CA PRO A 378 10.04 -16.89 11.19
C PRO A 378 9.73 -16.44 12.63
N LEU A 379 8.60 -15.75 12.85
CA LEU A 379 8.15 -15.42 14.20
C LEU A 379 7.92 -16.68 15.05
N LEU A 380 7.15 -17.64 14.53
CA LEU A 380 6.86 -18.89 15.22
C LEU A 380 8.16 -19.64 15.58
N LEU A 381 9.09 -19.75 14.62
CA LEU A 381 10.38 -20.42 14.85
C LEU A 381 11.19 -19.73 15.94
N ALA A 382 11.26 -18.39 15.93
CA ALA A 382 11.93 -17.61 16.95
C ALA A 382 11.33 -17.83 18.35
N LEU A 383 10.01 -17.77 18.47
CA LEU A 383 9.30 -18.01 19.74
C LEU A 383 9.50 -19.44 20.26
N LYS A 384 9.43 -20.43 19.39
CA LYS A 384 9.68 -21.85 19.75
C LYS A 384 11.10 -22.08 20.23
N ALA A 385 12.09 -21.51 19.55
CA ALA A 385 13.49 -21.63 19.96
C ALA A 385 13.75 -21.01 21.33
N ILE A 386 13.17 -19.85 21.63
CA ILE A 386 13.28 -19.19 22.94
C ILE A 386 12.63 -20.07 24.01
N GLN A 387 11.43 -20.60 23.78
CA GLN A 387 10.74 -21.49 24.73
C GLN A 387 11.57 -22.74 25.01
N PHE A 388 12.12 -23.36 23.96
CA PHE A 388 12.98 -24.53 24.10
C PHE A 388 14.24 -24.23 24.91
N GLY A 389 14.94 -23.12 24.60
CA GLY A 389 16.12 -22.67 25.34
C GLY A 389 15.83 -22.42 26.84
N ASN A 390 14.70 -21.79 27.14
CA ASN A 390 14.27 -21.56 28.52
C ASN A 390 13.94 -22.87 29.28
N THR A 391 13.34 -23.84 28.57
CA THR A 391 13.05 -25.17 29.13
C THR A 391 14.33 -25.92 29.45
N ILE A 392 15.34 -25.89 28.58
CA ILE A 392 16.65 -26.49 28.83
C ILE A 392 17.31 -25.87 30.06
N LYS A 393 17.41 -24.54 30.10
CA LYS A 393 18.03 -23.82 31.26
C LYS A 393 17.32 -24.13 32.57
N SER A 394 16.02 -24.29 32.59
CA SER A 394 15.26 -24.63 33.79
C SER A 394 15.48 -26.07 34.25
N LYS A 395 15.63 -27.03 33.32
CA LYS A 395 15.97 -28.42 33.64
C LYS A 395 17.39 -28.55 34.17
N GLU A 396 18.35 -27.87 33.55
CA GLU A 396 19.76 -27.85 34.04
C GLU A 396 19.84 -27.29 35.47
N LYS A 397 19.13 -26.20 35.75
CA LYS A 397 19.06 -25.57 37.05
C LYS A 397 18.44 -26.48 38.14
N ASN A 398 17.52 -27.36 37.74
CA ASN A 398 16.81 -28.30 38.61
C ASN A 398 17.49 -29.68 38.71
N GLY A 399 18.65 -29.90 38.02
CA GLY A 399 19.41 -31.15 38.08
C GLY A 399 18.69 -32.36 37.47
N MET A 400 17.71 -32.13 36.55
CA MET A 400 16.92 -33.21 35.93
C MET A 400 17.64 -33.71 34.66
N PRO A 401 17.80 -35.06 34.50
CA PRO A 401 18.40 -35.61 33.29
C PRO A 401 17.52 -35.39 32.04
N PHE A 402 18.19 -35.18 30.88
CA PHE A 402 17.50 -35.13 29.58
C PHE A 402 16.94 -36.50 29.24
N THR A 403 15.64 -36.63 29.13
CA THR A 403 14.97 -37.81 28.59
C THR A 403 14.55 -37.56 27.15
N SER A 404 14.54 -38.63 26.32
CA SER A 404 14.21 -38.59 24.87
C SER A 404 12.78 -38.16 24.54
N GLU A 405 11.93 -37.97 25.52
CA GLU A 405 10.54 -37.47 25.38
C GLU A 405 10.44 -35.93 25.22
N THR A 406 11.58 -35.25 25.12
CA THR A 406 11.65 -33.78 25.05
C THR A 406 11.82 -33.25 23.62
N PHE A 407 11.83 -34.14 22.62
CA PHE A 407 11.96 -33.79 21.17
C PHE A 407 10.66 -33.95 20.43
#